data_a59a6fea837c3a5dd7fab8106ad61edc
#
_entry.id   a59a6fea837c3a5dd7fab8106ad61edc
#
_cell.length_a   1.000
_cell.length_b   1.000
_cell.length_c   1.000
_cell.angle_alpha   90.00
_cell.angle_beta   90.00
_cell.angle_gamma   90.00
#
_symmetry.space_group_name_H-M   'P 1'
#
loop_
_entity.id
_entity.type
_entity.pdbx_description
1 polymer ?
#
loop_
_entity_poly.entity_id
_entity_poly.type
_entity_poly.pdbx_seq_one_letter_code
_entity_poly.pdbx_strand_id
1 'polypeptide(L)'
;METLKFVMTAAFYPPYHLGGDANHVRYLAEALAAKGHEVHVEYSPAALALKRGRPDFQDGGDGGVIRHPIPALTGRFQPLGAWIFGAPPSVRRHHHELVDGVRPDVIHYHNLSLLGLDLINVPSSALKMYTAHDYWVRCPRNDLFKFNQRLCEKPTCLTCLTISGKPPQLWRYLPAGLKPFDALDVAIAPSDFLRGMIAPYLRAPVVHIPNFAPDPNPSGQASSPGDYYLYVGRLEFYKGIPELANAASQYRGPHRFVVVGKGKQAAVLEAARGRSAPLVLHGWLPAAERDATYARARALLLPSIWYENAPLVAFEALAWGTPILASETGALPEILHGGMCGRTIRPTAEGILAGIDRFEAEDLAHGQRRAARMAYETYHSPAKYLEHYERLIEATWERKGASQTVPSSELSEMSVRSAGETNRIPPDFLGPSAP
;
A
#
# COMPACT_ATOMS: atom_id res chain seq x y z
N MET A 1 16.99 -14.67 -14.55
CA MET A 1 17.72 -13.40 -14.38
C MET A 1 18.98 -13.66 -13.56
N GLU A 2 20.13 -13.04 -13.89
CA GLU A 2 21.35 -13.12 -13.08
C GLU A 2 21.13 -12.51 -11.70
N THR A 3 21.99 -12.82 -10.73
CA THR A 3 21.95 -12.21 -9.39
C THR A 3 22.20 -10.70 -9.50
N LEU A 4 21.26 -9.89 -9.03
CA LEU A 4 21.33 -8.44 -9.05
C LEU A 4 21.55 -7.88 -7.65
N LYS A 5 22.12 -6.66 -7.58
CA LYS A 5 22.28 -5.86 -6.39
C LYS A 5 21.23 -4.76 -6.33
N PHE A 6 20.47 -4.71 -5.25
CA PHE A 6 19.45 -3.72 -5.01
C PHE A 6 19.84 -2.79 -3.86
N VAL A 7 19.62 -1.49 -4.03
CA VAL A 7 19.52 -0.53 -2.93
C VAL A 7 18.08 -0.02 -2.88
N MET A 8 17.36 -0.35 -1.83
CA MET A 8 16.01 0.17 -1.58
C MET A 8 16.08 1.29 -0.56
N THR A 9 15.44 2.42 -0.84
CA THR A 9 15.43 3.59 0.06
C THR A 9 14.01 3.90 0.49
N ALA A 10 13.74 3.81 1.80
CA ALA A 10 12.43 4.05 2.39
C ALA A 10 12.54 4.80 3.73
N ALA A 11 11.56 5.65 4.06
CA ALA A 11 11.55 6.34 5.35
C ALA A 11 11.38 5.36 6.53
N PHE A 12 10.67 4.26 6.32
CA PHE A 12 10.34 3.27 7.35
C PHE A 12 10.69 1.86 6.88
N TYR A 13 11.34 1.10 7.75
CA TYR A 13 11.62 -0.32 7.58
C TYR A 13 11.76 -0.98 8.97
N PRO A 14 11.35 -2.24 9.16
CA PRO A 14 11.50 -2.93 10.45
C PRO A 14 12.93 -2.92 10.98
N PRO A 15 13.12 -2.77 12.29
CA PRO A 15 12.11 -2.60 13.36
C PRO A 15 11.55 -1.18 13.51
N TYR A 16 11.98 -0.21 12.69
CA TYR A 16 11.56 1.20 12.71
C TYR A 16 10.49 1.45 11.65
N HIS A 17 9.35 0.77 11.76
CA HIS A 17 8.31 0.82 10.75
C HIS A 17 6.98 1.37 11.24
N LEU A 18 6.19 1.90 10.30
CA LEU A 18 4.85 2.41 10.52
C LEU A 18 4.04 2.31 9.22
N GLY A 19 2.95 1.53 9.26
CA GLY A 19 2.01 1.43 8.13
C GLY A 19 2.34 0.36 7.10
N GLY A 20 1.49 0.26 6.09
CA GLY A 20 1.56 -0.78 5.06
C GLY A 20 2.71 -0.60 4.07
N ASP A 21 3.15 0.64 3.82
CA ASP A 21 4.26 0.95 2.93
C ASP A 21 5.57 0.28 3.38
N ALA A 22 5.88 0.38 4.67
CA ALA A 22 7.05 -0.28 5.25
C ALA A 22 6.98 -1.82 5.14
N ASN A 23 5.79 -2.39 5.33
CA ASN A 23 5.58 -3.84 5.17
C ASN A 23 5.75 -4.27 3.70
N HIS A 24 5.27 -3.46 2.74
CA HIS A 24 5.48 -3.76 1.32
C HIS A 24 6.98 -3.78 0.98
N VAL A 25 7.76 -2.78 1.45
CA VAL A 25 9.22 -2.75 1.24
C VAL A 25 9.87 -3.99 1.82
N ARG A 26 9.48 -4.39 3.04
CA ARG A 26 9.97 -5.62 3.68
C ARG A 26 9.65 -6.85 2.84
N TYR A 27 8.39 -7.04 2.45
CA TYR A 27 7.96 -8.20 1.68
C TYR A 27 8.70 -8.31 0.34
N LEU A 28 8.89 -7.18 -0.34
CA LEU A 28 9.65 -7.15 -1.60
C LEU A 28 11.14 -7.45 -1.38
N ALA A 29 11.77 -6.83 -0.38
CA ALA A 29 13.18 -7.04 -0.08
C ALA A 29 13.46 -8.51 0.29
N GLU A 30 12.64 -9.09 1.18
CA GLU A 30 12.75 -10.50 1.59
C GLU A 30 12.50 -11.47 0.42
N ALA A 31 11.52 -11.17 -0.43
CA ALA A 31 11.22 -12.00 -1.60
C ALA A 31 12.34 -11.97 -2.65
N LEU A 32 12.98 -10.82 -2.88
CA LEU A 32 14.15 -10.70 -3.75
C LEU A 32 15.37 -11.42 -3.16
N ALA A 33 15.63 -11.26 -1.86
CA ALA A 33 16.72 -11.95 -1.19
C ALA A 33 16.53 -13.49 -1.23
N ALA A 34 15.29 -13.97 -1.05
CA ALA A 34 14.95 -15.40 -1.18
C ALA A 34 15.18 -15.94 -2.60
N LYS A 35 15.14 -15.09 -3.63
CA LYS A 35 15.53 -15.45 -5.00
C LYS A 35 17.05 -15.42 -5.27
N GLY A 36 17.86 -15.04 -4.29
CA GLY A 36 19.30 -14.99 -4.37
C GLY A 36 19.89 -13.65 -4.81
N HIS A 37 19.10 -12.58 -4.83
CA HIS A 37 19.60 -11.23 -5.05
C HIS A 37 20.26 -10.66 -3.81
N GLU A 38 21.25 -9.75 -3.99
CA GLU A 38 21.85 -8.98 -2.90
C GLU A 38 20.98 -7.72 -2.65
N VAL A 39 20.35 -7.65 -1.48
CA VAL A 39 19.36 -6.60 -1.18
C VAL A 39 19.78 -5.77 0.02
N HIS A 40 20.00 -4.48 -0.20
CA HIS A 40 20.31 -3.48 0.80
C HIS A 40 19.10 -2.57 1.01
N VAL A 41 18.72 -2.31 2.27
CA VAL A 41 17.62 -1.39 2.59
C VAL A 41 18.12 -0.25 3.47
N GLU A 42 18.04 0.96 2.93
CA GLU A 42 18.32 2.21 3.63
C GLU A 42 17.04 2.77 4.25
N TYR A 43 17.06 3.13 5.54
CA TYR A 43 15.87 3.63 6.24
C TYR A 43 16.22 4.58 7.40
N SER A 44 15.24 5.34 7.90
CA SER A 44 15.45 6.37 8.92
C SER A 44 14.78 6.05 10.27
N PRO A 45 15.55 5.66 11.30
CA PRO A 45 15.05 5.58 12.67
C PRO A 45 14.46 6.91 13.18
N ALA A 46 15.04 8.04 12.73
CA ALA A 46 14.57 9.38 13.08
C ALA A 46 13.15 9.68 12.54
N ALA A 47 12.77 9.09 11.40
CA ALA A 47 11.41 9.24 10.84
C ALA A 47 10.36 8.64 11.78
N LEU A 48 10.63 7.47 12.36
CA LEU A 48 9.76 6.85 13.36
C LEU A 48 9.66 7.72 14.63
N ALA A 49 10.80 8.23 15.12
CA ALA A 49 10.85 9.12 16.29
C ALA A 49 10.03 10.41 16.05
N LEU A 50 10.08 11.00 14.85
CA LEU A 50 9.25 12.15 14.49
C LEU A 50 7.75 11.82 14.59
N LYS A 51 7.35 10.61 14.20
CA LYS A 51 5.96 10.12 14.29
C LYS A 51 5.58 9.63 15.70
N ARG A 52 6.49 9.75 16.68
CA ARG A 52 6.31 9.24 18.06
C ARG A 52 6.02 7.74 18.10
N GLY A 53 6.48 7.00 17.08
CA GLY A 53 6.44 5.54 17.03
C GLY A 53 7.49 4.90 17.94
N ARG A 54 7.33 3.60 18.20
CA ARG A 54 8.31 2.78 18.92
C ARG A 54 8.80 1.69 17.98
N PRO A 55 10.10 1.33 18.05
CA PRO A 55 10.60 0.19 17.28
C PRO A 55 9.90 -1.11 17.70
N ASP A 56 9.63 -1.96 16.73
CA ASP A 56 9.12 -3.32 16.96
C ASP A 56 10.19 -4.36 16.65
N PHE A 57 10.92 -4.79 17.68
CA PHE A 57 11.99 -5.77 17.55
C PHE A 57 11.49 -7.22 17.49
N GLN A 58 10.18 -7.46 17.69
CA GLN A 58 9.60 -8.81 17.65
C GLN A 58 9.27 -9.25 16.21
N ASP A 59 9.18 -8.29 15.29
CA ASP A 59 8.74 -8.53 13.93
C ASP A 59 9.93 -8.57 12.95
N GLY A 60 10.78 -9.62 13.06
CA GLY A 60 11.64 -9.89 11.96
C GLY A 60 13.07 -10.35 12.22
N GLY A 61 13.34 -11.51 11.72
CA GLY A 61 14.68 -11.92 11.26
C GLY A 61 15.15 -11.01 10.11
N ASP A 62 16.41 -11.17 9.70
CA ASP A 62 16.98 -10.33 8.62
C ASP A 62 16.47 -10.69 7.22
N GLY A 63 15.83 -11.89 7.07
CA GLY A 63 15.29 -12.35 5.77
C GLY A 63 16.31 -12.32 4.61
N GLY A 64 17.62 -12.35 4.93
CA GLY A 64 18.69 -12.17 3.94
C GLY A 64 18.92 -10.74 3.48
N VAL A 65 18.29 -9.75 4.12
CA VAL A 65 18.35 -8.33 3.74
C VAL A 65 19.40 -7.59 4.56
N ILE A 66 20.28 -6.84 3.91
CA ILE A 66 21.32 -6.01 4.55
C ILE A 66 20.73 -4.64 4.88
N ARG A 67 20.72 -4.27 6.17
CA ARG A 67 20.05 -3.08 6.68
C ARG A 67 21.00 -1.93 6.90
N HIS A 68 20.65 -0.73 6.40
CA HIS A 68 21.42 0.50 6.49
C HIS A 68 20.62 1.61 7.18
N PRO A 69 20.62 1.67 8.54
CA PRO A 69 19.98 2.76 9.25
C PRO A 69 20.70 4.08 9.00
N ILE A 70 19.98 5.10 8.52
CA ILE A 70 20.54 6.46 8.36
C ILE A 70 20.84 7.04 9.73
N PRO A 71 22.08 7.52 10.00
CA PRO A 71 22.43 8.14 11.27
C PRO A 71 21.56 9.35 11.61
N ALA A 72 20.94 9.34 12.79
CA ALA A 72 20.02 10.38 13.24
C ALA A 72 20.77 11.54 13.92
N LEU A 73 21.65 12.24 13.21
CA LEU A 73 22.55 13.27 13.76
C LEU A 73 21.83 14.41 14.50
N THR A 74 20.63 14.78 14.04
CA THR A 74 19.79 15.82 14.67
C THR A 74 18.46 15.25 15.17
N GLY A 75 18.42 13.92 15.42
CA GLY A 75 17.22 13.24 15.89
C GLY A 75 16.00 13.50 15.02
N ARG A 76 14.85 13.77 15.65
CA ARG A 76 13.57 14.04 14.95
C ARG A 76 13.56 15.28 14.04
N PHE A 77 14.53 16.18 14.18
CA PHE A 77 14.62 17.37 13.32
C PHE A 77 15.16 17.05 11.93
N GLN A 78 15.92 15.96 11.77
CA GLN A 78 16.41 15.52 10.46
C GLN A 78 15.28 15.22 9.46
N PRO A 79 14.29 14.35 9.75
CA PRO A 79 13.18 14.10 8.84
C PRO A 79 12.22 15.29 8.71
N LEU A 80 12.11 16.14 9.73
CA LEU A 80 11.35 17.38 9.62
C LEU A 80 12.04 18.36 8.65
N GLY A 81 13.35 18.49 8.71
CA GLY A 81 14.16 19.27 7.75
C GLY A 81 14.02 18.72 6.33
N ALA A 82 14.08 17.41 6.16
CA ALA A 82 13.85 16.75 4.88
C ALA A 82 12.46 17.06 4.30
N TRP A 83 11.43 17.03 5.14
CA TRP A 83 10.07 17.40 4.74
C TRP A 83 9.98 18.84 4.24
N ILE A 84 10.60 19.81 4.93
CA ILE A 84 10.45 21.25 4.64
C ILE A 84 11.39 21.70 3.52
N PHE A 85 12.67 21.25 3.52
CA PHE A 85 13.74 21.81 2.71
C PHE A 85 14.34 20.85 1.67
N GLY A 86 13.98 19.55 1.70
CA GLY A 86 14.65 18.49 0.92
C GLY A 86 15.69 17.74 1.75
N ALA A 87 16.43 16.80 1.14
CA ALA A 87 17.34 15.92 1.87
C ALA A 87 18.47 16.69 2.59
N PRO A 88 18.61 16.52 3.92
CA PRO A 88 19.73 17.07 4.65
C PRO A 88 21.06 16.56 4.10
N PRO A 89 22.16 17.36 4.16
CA PRO A 89 23.48 16.94 3.66
C PRO A 89 23.98 15.62 4.23
N SER A 90 23.67 15.31 5.50
CA SER A 90 24.03 14.04 6.14
C SER A 90 23.30 12.85 5.52
N VAL A 91 22.02 13.00 5.19
CA VAL A 91 21.20 11.95 4.54
C VAL A 91 21.70 11.73 3.12
N ARG A 92 21.96 12.80 2.36
CA ARG A 92 22.51 12.70 1.00
C ARG A 92 23.87 12.00 1.00
N ARG A 93 24.78 12.40 1.92
CA ARG A 93 26.09 11.77 2.04
C ARG A 93 25.97 10.28 2.30
N HIS A 94 25.15 9.90 3.29
CA HIS A 94 24.92 8.48 3.63
C HIS A 94 24.42 7.68 2.42
N HIS A 95 23.43 8.23 1.69
CA HIS A 95 22.87 7.61 0.49
C HIS A 95 23.93 7.46 -0.61
N HIS A 96 24.75 8.51 -0.86
CA HIS A 96 25.82 8.45 -1.86
C HIS A 96 26.88 7.41 -1.48
N GLU A 97 27.37 7.42 -0.23
CA GLU A 97 28.34 6.44 0.28
C GLU A 97 27.81 5.00 0.15
N LEU A 98 26.52 4.78 0.43
CA LEU A 98 25.88 3.47 0.25
C LEU A 98 25.86 3.06 -1.22
N VAL A 99 25.40 3.94 -2.12
CA VAL A 99 25.30 3.64 -3.56
C VAL A 99 26.69 3.42 -4.17
N ASP A 100 27.69 4.23 -3.80
CA ASP A 100 29.07 4.08 -4.28
C ASP A 100 29.73 2.79 -3.77
N GLY A 101 29.45 2.41 -2.52
CA GLY A 101 30.00 1.20 -1.89
C GLY A 101 29.39 -0.08 -2.45
N VAL A 102 28.05 -0.12 -2.60
CA VAL A 102 27.31 -1.30 -3.09
C VAL A 102 27.44 -1.44 -4.60
N ARG A 103 27.44 -0.32 -5.34
CA ARG A 103 27.33 -0.28 -6.82
C ARG A 103 26.15 -1.09 -7.31
N PRO A 104 24.92 -0.70 -6.94
CA PRO A 104 23.72 -1.48 -7.25
C PRO A 104 23.44 -1.49 -8.74
N ASP A 105 22.75 -2.54 -9.18
CA ASP A 105 22.14 -2.63 -10.52
C ASP A 105 20.81 -1.85 -10.54
N VAL A 106 20.10 -1.84 -9.41
CA VAL A 106 18.80 -1.17 -9.24
C VAL A 106 18.78 -0.35 -7.95
N ILE A 107 18.40 0.91 -8.05
CA ILE A 107 18.03 1.76 -6.90
C ILE A 107 16.51 1.91 -6.91
N HIS A 108 15.85 1.41 -5.87
CA HIS A 108 14.41 1.46 -5.77
C HIS A 108 13.97 2.37 -4.62
N TYR A 109 13.39 3.50 -4.98
CA TYR A 109 12.86 4.48 -4.05
C TYR A 109 11.40 4.17 -3.70
N HIS A 110 11.07 4.31 -2.42
CA HIS A 110 9.72 4.14 -1.91
C HIS A 110 9.20 5.44 -1.27
N ASN A 111 9.01 5.48 0.04
CA ASN A 111 8.55 6.69 0.71
C ASN A 111 9.71 7.64 1.00
N LEU A 112 9.88 8.68 0.18
CA LEU A 112 10.94 9.70 0.32
C LEU A 112 10.49 10.95 1.08
N SER A 113 9.24 11.04 1.51
CA SER A 113 8.68 12.28 2.07
C SER A 113 9.40 12.81 3.32
N LEU A 114 10.07 11.93 4.08
CA LEU A 114 10.85 12.26 5.28
C LEU A 114 12.37 12.09 5.09
N LEU A 115 12.81 11.77 3.88
CA LEU A 115 14.23 11.63 3.51
C LEU A 115 14.70 12.73 2.58
N GLY A 116 13.82 13.19 1.70
CA GLY A 116 14.05 14.20 0.67
C GLY A 116 14.05 13.62 -0.74
N LEU A 117 13.37 14.32 -1.65
CA LEU A 117 13.21 13.89 -3.04
C LEU A 117 14.53 13.90 -3.83
N ASP A 118 15.43 14.80 -3.48
CA ASP A 118 16.71 15.02 -4.15
C ASP A 118 17.72 13.87 -3.98
N LEU A 119 17.41 12.85 -3.16
CA LEU A 119 18.17 11.58 -3.14
C LEU A 119 18.15 10.86 -4.51
N ILE A 120 17.09 11.05 -5.30
CA ILE A 120 17.00 10.46 -6.65
C ILE A 120 18.13 10.96 -7.58
N ASN A 121 18.70 12.13 -7.29
CA ASN A 121 19.79 12.72 -8.08
C ASN A 121 21.18 12.09 -7.83
N VAL A 122 21.26 11.04 -7.00
CA VAL A 122 22.56 10.34 -6.79
C VAL A 122 23.17 9.95 -8.14
N PRO A 123 24.44 10.28 -8.42
CA PRO A 123 25.12 9.83 -9.63
C PRO A 123 25.23 8.29 -9.61
N SER A 124 24.65 7.61 -10.56
CA SER A 124 24.75 6.15 -10.70
C SER A 124 24.30 5.72 -12.08
N SER A 125 24.89 4.65 -12.60
CA SER A 125 24.44 3.94 -13.82
C SER A 125 23.25 3.01 -13.53
N ALA A 126 22.95 2.75 -12.26
CA ALA A 126 21.86 1.88 -11.85
C ALA A 126 20.51 2.30 -12.44
N LEU A 127 19.62 1.35 -12.59
CA LEU A 127 18.22 1.61 -12.89
C LEU A 127 17.55 2.30 -11.69
N LYS A 128 16.94 3.45 -11.89
CA LYS A 128 16.23 4.20 -10.84
C LYS A 128 14.73 4.01 -10.93
N MET A 129 14.18 3.29 -9.97
CA MET A 129 12.76 2.99 -9.88
C MET A 129 12.13 3.73 -8.69
N TYR A 130 10.83 4.02 -8.79
CA TYR A 130 10.05 4.60 -7.68
C TYR A 130 8.71 3.89 -7.56
N THR A 131 8.37 3.36 -6.37
CA THR A 131 7.02 2.89 -6.08
C THR A 131 6.25 3.94 -5.29
N ALA A 132 5.12 4.41 -5.85
CA ALA A 132 4.22 5.33 -5.18
C ALA A 132 3.30 4.57 -4.23
N HIS A 133 3.51 4.73 -2.91
CA HIS A 133 2.64 4.13 -1.88
C HIS A 133 1.48 5.03 -1.48
N ASP A 134 1.54 6.29 -1.89
CA ASP A 134 0.58 7.33 -1.55
C ASP A 134 0.52 8.40 -2.66
N TYR A 135 -0.24 9.45 -2.43
CA TYR A 135 -0.43 10.53 -3.40
C TYR A 135 0.63 11.65 -3.30
N TRP A 136 1.79 11.40 -2.68
CA TRP A 136 2.79 12.46 -2.40
C TRP A 136 3.34 13.14 -3.65
N VAL A 137 3.44 12.45 -4.76
CA VAL A 137 3.82 13.07 -6.05
C VAL A 137 2.91 14.27 -6.36
N ARG A 138 1.60 14.13 -6.14
CA ARG A 138 0.57 15.14 -6.43
C ARG A 138 0.20 15.98 -5.22
N CYS A 139 0.12 15.39 -4.04
CA CYS A 139 -0.41 15.99 -2.83
C CYS A 139 0.65 16.12 -1.73
N PRO A 140 1.03 17.32 -1.27
CA PRO A 140 2.02 17.48 -0.20
C PRO A 140 1.59 16.86 1.12
N ARG A 141 0.29 16.53 1.31
CA ARG A 141 -0.21 15.81 2.48
C ARG A 141 -0.15 14.30 2.36
N ASN A 142 0.06 13.73 1.19
CA ASN A 142 0.11 12.32 0.81
C ASN A 142 -1.27 11.63 0.69
N ASP A 143 -2.37 12.29 1.05
CA ASP A 143 -3.64 11.62 1.33
C ASP A 143 -4.83 12.06 0.46
N LEU A 144 -4.69 13.16 -0.30
CA LEU A 144 -5.79 13.79 -1.04
C LEU A 144 -7.07 13.99 -0.21
N PHE A 145 -6.91 14.11 1.14
CA PHE A 145 -8.01 14.28 2.08
C PHE A 145 -7.98 15.67 2.71
N LYS A 146 -8.66 16.61 2.05
CA LYS A 146 -8.60 18.04 2.30
C LYS A 146 -9.12 18.39 3.69
N PHE A 147 -8.32 19.14 4.45
CA PHE A 147 -8.65 19.63 5.80
C PHE A 147 -8.94 18.52 6.84
N ASN A 148 -8.57 17.26 6.58
CA ASN A 148 -8.97 16.08 7.36
C ASN A 148 -10.50 15.83 7.38
N GLN A 149 -11.24 16.29 6.37
CA GLN A 149 -12.70 16.25 6.36
C GLN A 149 -13.30 15.64 5.09
N ARG A 150 -12.70 15.89 3.90
CA ARG A 150 -13.28 15.51 2.61
C ARG A 150 -12.23 15.23 1.56
N LEU A 151 -12.63 14.56 0.50
CA LEU A 151 -11.79 14.33 -0.67
C LEU A 151 -11.35 15.64 -1.32
N CYS A 152 -10.12 15.66 -1.85
CA CYS A 152 -9.51 16.86 -2.46
C CYS A 152 -9.84 16.94 -3.95
N GLU A 153 -10.91 17.61 -4.30
CA GLU A 153 -11.28 17.89 -5.70
C GLU A 153 -10.50 19.10 -6.26
N LYS A 154 -10.43 20.18 -5.46
CA LYS A 154 -9.75 21.42 -5.83
C LYS A 154 -8.60 21.70 -4.86
N PRO A 155 -7.34 21.73 -5.32
CA PRO A 155 -6.18 21.91 -4.44
C PRO A 155 -6.10 23.34 -3.89
N THR A 156 -5.91 23.47 -2.57
CA THR A 156 -5.51 24.68 -1.86
C THR A 156 -4.43 24.30 -0.86
N CYS A 157 -3.28 23.88 -1.40
CA CYS A 157 -2.28 23.11 -0.66
C CYS A 157 -1.72 23.82 0.58
N LEU A 158 -1.34 25.09 0.48
CA LEU A 158 -0.81 25.85 1.62
C LEU A 158 -1.82 25.95 2.76
N THR A 159 -3.04 26.40 2.46
CA THR A 159 -4.12 26.49 3.46
C THR A 159 -4.45 25.13 4.06
N CYS A 160 -4.45 24.06 3.21
CA CYS A 160 -4.72 22.71 3.68
C CYS A 160 -3.63 22.19 4.62
N LEU A 161 -2.35 22.44 4.34
CA LEU A 161 -1.24 22.08 5.22
C LEU A 161 -1.34 22.81 6.56
N THR A 162 -1.55 24.12 6.53
CA THR A 162 -1.66 24.96 7.74
C THR A 162 -2.80 24.48 8.64
N ILE A 163 -4.02 24.32 8.09
CA ILE A 163 -5.20 23.84 8.86
C ILE A 163 -4.96 22.41 9.40
N SER A 164 -4.20 21.60 8.67
CA SER A 164 -3.88 20.23 9.10
C SER A 164 -2.70 20.12 10.05
N GLY A 165 -2.12 21.26 10.48
CA GLY A 165 -0.96 21.28 11.38
C GLY A 165 0.32 20.70 10.79
N LYS A 166 0.45 20.67 9.45
CA LYS A 166 1.65 20.20 8.76
C LYS A 166 2.43 21.39 8.20
N PRO A 167 3.75 21.48 8.41
CA PRO A 167 4.56 22.54 7.81
C PRO A 167 4.57 22.41 6.28
N PRO A 168 4.71 23.54 5.54
CA PRO A 168 4.78 23.50 4.09
C PRO A 168 6.08 22.82 3.62
N GLN A 169 6.02 22.17 2.48
CA GLN A 169 7.20 21.62 1.78
C GLN A 169 7.75 22.73 0.89
N LEU A 170 8.65 23.57 1.42
CA LEU A 170 9.15 24.77 0.73
C LEU A 170 9.85 24.44 -0.58
N TRP A 171 10.60 23.34 -0.62
CA TRP A 171 11.27 22.85 -1.82
C TRP A 171 10.30 22.63 -3.00
N ARG A 172 9.05 22.25 -2.73
CA ARG A 172 8.04 21.96 -3.76
C ARG A 172 7.62 23.21 -4.55
N TYR A 173 7.79 24.38 -3.97
CA TYR A 173 7.45 25.66 -4.60
C TYR A 173 8.63 26.28 -5.36
N LEU A 174 9.79 25.64 -5.31
CA LEU A 174 10.94 26.07 -6.12
C LEU A 174 10.82 25.56 -7.56
N PRO A 175 11.35 26.29 -8.57
CA PRO A 175 11.29 25.87 -9.98
C PRO A 175 11.88 24.47 -10.24
N ALA A 176 12.80 24.01 -9.38
CA ALA A 176 13.42 22.70 -9.47
C ALA A 176 12.80 21.66 -8.51
N GLY A 177 11.73 22.01 -7.78
CA GLY A 177 11.27 21.22 -6.64
C GLY A 177 10.88 19.78 -6.97
N LEU A 178 10.22 19.53 -8.12
CA LEU A 178 9.85 18.19 -8.56
C LEU A 178 10.79 17.59 -9.61
N LYS A 179 11.78 18.37 -10.09
CA LYS A 179 12.73 17.91 -11.11
C LYS A 179 13.49 16.61 -10.76
N PRO A 180 13.80 16.28 -9.47
CA PRO A 180 14.45 15.01 -9.19
C PRO A 180 13.67 13.79 -9.69
N PHE A 181 12.35 13.85 -9.81
CA PHE A 181 11.57 12.80 -10.45
C PHE A 181 11.90 12.57 -11.93
N ASP A 182 12.48 13.56 -12.62
CA ASP A 182 12.89 13.44 -14.03
C ASP A 182 14.11 12.49 -14.19
N ALA A 183 14.82 12.18 -13.11
CA ALA A 183 15.92 11.22 -13.09
C ALA A 183 15.49 9.75 -12.87
N LEU A 184 14.18 9.50 -12.74
CA LEU A 184 13.65 8.14 -12.68
C LEU A 184 13.61 7.52 -14.07
N ASP A 185 13.92 6.24 -14.14
CA ASP A 185 13.76 5.43 -15.35
C ASP A 185 12.31 4.91 -15.48
N VAL A 186 11.68 4.56 -14.35
CA VAL A 186 10.28 4.08 -14.28
C VAL A 186 9.68 4.31 -12.91
N ALA A 187 8.36 4.50 -12.83
CA ALA A 187 7.59 4.51 -11.60
C ALA A 187 6.55 3.38 -11.59
N ILE A 188 6.28 2.84 -10.39
CA ILE A 188 5.28 1.80 -10.15
C ILE A 188 4.13 2.40 -9.34
N ALA A 189 2.91 2.15 -9.76
CA ALA A 189 1.69 2.42 -9.02
C ALA A 189 0.97 1.10 -8.69
N PRO A 190 0.60 0.83 -7.42
CA PRO A 190 -0.05 -0.41 -7.03
C PRO A 190 -1.54 -0.48 -7.38
N SER A 191 -2.07 0.50 -8.09
CA SER A 191 -3.43 0.54 -8.64
C SER A 191 -3.50 1.42 -9.87
N ASP A 192 -4.44 1.15 -10.76
CA ASP A 192 -4.71 2.01 -11.92
C ASP A 192 -5.25 3.37 -11.49
N PHE A 193 -6.02 3.42 -10.42
CA PHE A 193 -6.48 4.68 -9.82
C PHE A 193 -5.30 5.58 -9.45
N LEU A 194 -4.32 5.07 -8.70
CA LEU A 194 -3.14 5.87 -8.35
C LEU A 194 -2.31 6.20 -9.58
N ARG A 195 -2.13 5.27 -10.51
CA ARG A 195 -1.44 5.50 -11.77
C ARG A 195 -2.01 6.72 -12.50
N GLY A 196 -3.34 6.76 -12.68
CA GLY A 196 -4.02 7.90 -13.30
C GLY A 196 -3.83 9.21 -12.54
N MET A 197 -3.70 9.14 -11.21
CA MET A 197 -3.53 10.32 -10.37
C MET A 197 -2.12 10.91 -10.40
N ILE A 198 -1.06 10.11 -10.61
CA ILE A 198 0.33 10.57 -10.52
C ILE A 198 1.04 10.65 -11.88
N ALA A 199 0.62 9.89 -12.89
CA ALA A 199 1.26 9.89 -14.21
C ALA A 199 1.39 11.30 -14.83
N PRO A 200 0.41 12.22 -14.72
CA PRO A 200 0.56 13.57 -15.26
C PRO A 200 1.68 14.41 -14.62
N TYR A 201 2.24 13.97 -13.51
CA TYR A 201 3.28 14.70 -12.76
C TYR A 201 4.69 14.09 -12.93
N LEU A 202 4.81 13.00 -13.66
CA LEU A 202 6.06 12.27 -13.86
C LEU A 202 6.39 12.20 -15.36
N ARG A 203 7.67 12.37 -15.71
CA ARG A 203 8.16 12.11 -17.06
C ARG A 203 8.44 10.63 -17.30
N ALA A 204 8.91 9.96 -16.26
CA ALA A 204 9.10 8.52 -16.29
C ALA A 204 7.76 7.80 -16.52
N PRO A 205 7.72 6.71 -17.29
CA PRO A 205 6.52 5.89 -17.42
C PRO A 205 6.04 5.42 -16.05
N VAL A 206 4.71 5.42 -15.85
CA VAL A 206 4.09 4.89 -14.63
C VAL A 206 3.38 3.58 -14.97
N VAL A 207 3.89 2.48 -14.44
CA VAL A 207 3.38 1.13 -14.68
C VAL A 207 2.55 0.66 -13.49
N HIS A 208 1.42 -0.01 -13.76
CA HIS A 208 0.63 -0.65 -12.72
C HIS A 208 1.19 -2.03 -12.42
N ILE A 209 1.63 -2.24 -11.18
CA ILE A 209 1.91 -3.57 -10.60
C ILE A 209 1.13 -3.66 -9.29
N PRO A 210 0.09 -4.53 -9.21
CA PRO A 210 -0.73 -4.67 -8.01
C PRO A 210 0.10 -5.07 -6.80
N ASN A 211 -0.21 -4.53 -5.62
CA ASN A 211 0.42 -4.96 -4.38
C ASN A 211 0.16 -6.45 -4.10
N PHE A 212 1.01 -7.02 -3.28
CA PHE A 212 0.96 -8.42 -2.86
C PHE A 212 1.11 -8.55 -1.34
N ALA A 213 0.82 -9.72 -0.82
CA ALA A 213 1.11 -10.12 0.55
C ALA A 213 1.84 -11.47 0.56
N PRO A 214 2.65 -11.79 1.59
CA PRO A 214 3.15 -13.14 1.80
C PRO A 214 2.02 -14.16 1.85
N ASP A 215 2.30 -15.41 1.49
CA ASP A 215 1.32 -16.49 1.59
C ASP A 215 1.38 -17.17 2.96
N PRO A 216 0.43 -16.91 3.86
CA PRO A 216 0.38 -17.53 5.18
C PRO A 216 -0.27 -18.91 5.14
N ASN A 217 -0.82 -19.32 3.99
CA ASN A 217 -1.56 -20.56 3.81
C ASN A 217 -1.16 -21.27 2.51
N PRO A 218 0.09 -21.77 2.38
CA PRO A 218 0.57 -22.41 1.17
C PRO A 218 -0.24 -23.67 0.75
N SER A 219 -0.96 -24.28 1.68
CA SER A 219 -1.84 -25.42 1.37
C SER A 219 -3.08 -25.01 0.56
N GLY A 220 -3.40 -23.71 0.49
CA GLY A 220 -4.56 -23.18 -0.23
C GLY A 220 -5.91 -23.60 0.37
N GLN A 221 -5.95 -24.30 1.52
CA GLN A 221 -7.20 -24.74 2.12
C GLN A 221 -8.00 -23.54 2.63
N ALA A 222 -9.15 -23.30 2.03
CA ALA A 222 -10.09 -22.31 2.51
C ALA A 222 -10.74 -22.79 3.82
N SER A 223 -10.62 -21.99 4.87
CA SER A 223 -11.35 -22.23 6.12
C SER A 223 -12.84 -21.95 5.94
N SER A 224 -13.71 -22.64 6.67
CA SER A 224 -15.11 -22.24 6.73
C SER A 224 -15.27 -20.87 7.37
N PRO A 225 -16.18 -20.01 6.88
CA PRO A 225 -16.43 -18.72 7.49
C PRO A 225 -16.96 -18.88 8.92
N GLY A 226 -16.43 -18.06 9.84
CA GLY A 226 -16.94 -17.96 11.19
C GLY A 226 -18.16 -17.03 11.30
N ASP A 227 -18.38 -16.49 12.48
CA ASP A 227 -19.56 -15.72 12.85
C ASP A 227 -19.33 -14.19 12.92
N TYR A 228 -18.32 -13.66 12.20
CA TYR A 228 -17.99 -12.24 12.29
C TYR A 228 -17.51 -11.61 10.98
N TYR A 229 -17.77 -10.30 10.87
CA TYR A 229 -17.12 -9.40 9.92
C TYR A 229 -15.88 -8.81 10.54
N LEU A 230 -14.79 -8.73 9.78
CA LEU A 230 -13.49 -8.30 10.26
C LEU A 230 -13.13 -6.91 9.74
N TYR A 231 -12.62 -6.05 10.60
CA TYR A 231 -11.89 -4.85 10.23
C TYR A 231 -10.45 -4.98 10.74
N VAL A 232 -9.46 -4.71 9.90
CA VAL A 232 -8.04 -4.64 10.28
C VAL A 232 -7.47 -3.33 9.78
N GLY A 233 -6.87 -2.54 10.68
CA GLY A 233 -6.22 -1.29 10.29
C GLY A 233 -6.15 -0.23 11.36
N ARG A 234 -5.61 0.93 10.98
CA ARG A 234 -5.58 2.09 11.87
C ARG A 234 -6.99 2.61 12.14
N LEU A 235 -7.29 2.86 13.41
CA LEU A 235 -8.60 3.38 13.81
C LEU A 235 -8.60 4.92 13.66
N GLU A 236 -8.68 5.36 12.40
CA GLU A 236 -8.70 6.77 12.02
C GLU A 236 -10.04 7.15 11.36
N PHE A 237 -10.40 8.43 11.42
CA PHE A 237 -11.66 8.94 10.88
C PHE A 237 -11.84 8.58 9.39
N TYR A 238 -10.81 8.84 8.59
CA TYR A 238 -10.86 8.60 7.14
C TYR A 238 -10.93 7.12 6.74
N LYS A 239 -10.71 6.20 7.66
CA LYS A 239 -10.90 4.75 7.49
C LYS A 239 -12.35 4.29 7.70
N GLY A 240 -13.28 5.23 7.93
CA GLY A 240 -14.71 4.92 8.10
C GLY A 240 -15.04 4.28 9.44
N ILE A 241 -14.24 4.56 10.48
CA ILE A 241 -14.48 4.01 11.82
C ILE A 241 -15.78 4.52 12.46
N PRO A 242 -16.16 5.80 12.34
CA PRO A 242 -17.47 6.26 12.81
C PRO A 242 -18.63 5.57 12.10
N GLU A 243 -18.52 5.36 10.79
CA GLU A 243 -19.51 4.68 9.96
C GLU A 243 -19.65 3.21 10.39
N LEU A 244 -18.52 2.53 10.61
CA LEU A 244 -18.50 1.15 11.11
C LEU A 244 -19.13 1.04 12.51
N ALA A 245 -18.82 1.98 13.42
CA ALA A 245 -19.39 2.00 14.78
C ALA A 245 -20.91 2.21 14.74
N ASN A 246 -21.39 3.11 13.87
CA ASN A 246 -22.81 3.37 13.67
C ASN A 246 -23.52 2.17 13.05
N ALA A 247 -22.92 1.53 12.04
CA ALA A 247 -23.44 0.30 11.44
C ALA A 247 -23.56 -0.82 12.49
N ALA A 248 -22.51 -1.07 13.27
CA ALA A 248 -22.52 -2.07 14.33
C ALA A 248 -23.60 -1.80 15.40
N SER A 249 -23.86 -0.53 15.75
CA SER A 249 -24.91 -0.15 16.71
C SER A 249 -26.33 -0.42 16.17
N GLN A 250 -26.52 -0.34 14.87
CA GLN A 250 -27.81 -0.56 14.19
C GLN A 250 -28.01 -2.01 13.73
N TYR A 251 -26.94 -2.81 13.69
CA TYR A 251 -26.99 -4.19 13.22
C TYR A 251 -27.88 -5.06 14.12
N ARG A 252 -28.72 -5.90 13.49
CA ARG A 252 -29.66 -6.81 14.17
C ARG A 252 -29.52 -8.26 13.72
N GLY A 253 -28.51 -8.53 12.88
CA GLY A 253 -28.22 -9.89 12.42
C GLY A 253 -27.45 -10.72 13.47
N PRO A 254 -27.16 -11.99 13.16
CA PRO A 254 -26.58 -12.95 14.11
C PRO A 254 -25.05 -12.81 14.28
N HIS A 255 -24.39 -12.01 13.46
CA HIS A 255 -22.93 -11.97 13.40
C HIS A 255 -22.33 -10.81 14.21
N ARG A 256 -21.05 -10.92 14.55
CA ARG A 256 -20.31 -9.90 15.27
C ARG A 256 -19.42 -9.08 14.33
N PHE A 257 -18.94 -7.95 14.84
CA PHE A 257 -17.89 -7.17 14.21
C PHE A 257 -16.62 -7.31 15.04
N VAL A 258 -15.57 -7.85 14.45
CA VAL A 258 -14.25 -7.96 15.07
C VAL A 258 -13.36 -6.87 14.50
N VAL A 259 -12.78 -6.06 15.38
CA VAL A 259 -11.95 -4.91 15.01
C VAL A 259 -10.55 -5.11 15.57
N VAL A 260 -9.56 -5.18 14.68
CA VAL A 260 -8.14 -5.31 15.00
C VAL A 260 -7.42 -4.03 14.61
N GLY A 261 -6.87 -3.33 15.60
CA GLY A 261 -6.13 -2.10 15.34
C GLY A 261 -6.12 -1.11 16.49
N LYS A 262 -5.35 -0.03 16.30
CA LYS A 262 -5.24 1.09 17.23
C LYS A 262 -5.38 2.42 16.48
N GLY A 263 -5.84 3.47 17.15
CA GLY A 263 -5.95 4.81 16.57
C GLY A 263 -6.85 5.73 17.36
N LYS A 264 -6.99 6.95 16.85
CA LYS A 264 -7.71 8.04 17.56
C LYS A 264 -9.21 7.78 17.69
N GLN A 265 -9.77 6.94 16.80
CA GLN A 265 -11.20 6.62 16.81
C GLN A 265 -11.55 5.38 17.68
N ALA A 266 -10.61 4.83 18.44
CA ALA A 266 -10.89 3.71 19.34
C ALA A 266 -12.04 4.02 20.33
N ALA A 267 -12.09 5.23 20.88
CA ALA A 267 -13.15 5.67 21.80
C ALA A 267 -14.56 5.63 21.18
N VAL A 268 -14.69 5.85 19.88
CA VAL A 268 -15.98 5.79 19.16
C VAL A 268 -16.52 4.36 19.14
N LEU A 269 -15.64 3.39 18.87
CA LEU A 269 -15.97 1.96 18.89
C LEU A 269 -16.29 1.48 20.31
N GLU A 270 -15.51 1.90 21.32
CA GLU A 270 -15.79 1.58 22.73
C GLU A 270 -17.14 2.12 23.18
N ALA A 271 -17.48 3.36 22.80
CA ALA A 271 -18.80 3.93 23.10
C ALA A 271 -19.94 3.16 22.40
N ALA A 272 -19.74 2.68 21.17
CA ALA A 272 -20.72 1.83 20.48
C ALA A 272 -20.88 0.47 21.19
N ARG A 273 -19.77 -0.17 21.58
CA ARG A 273 -19.77 -1.43 22.34
C ARG A 273 -20.50 -1.28 23.66
N GLY A 274 -20.27 -0.18 24.41
CA GLY A 274 -20.96 0.13 25.66
C GLY A 274 -22.49 0.30 25.51
N ARG A 275 -22.98 0.55 24.29
CA ARG A 275 -24.40 0.60 23.94
C ARG A 275 -24.93 -0.73 23.37
N SER A 276 -24.29 -1.85 23.69
CA SER A 276 -24.66 -3.21 23.29
C SER A 276 -24.50 -3.51 21.79
N ALA A 277 -23.64 -2.78 21.05
CA ALA A 277 -23.28 -3.17 19.70
C ALA A 277 -22.48 -4.50 19.71
N PRO A 278 -22.66 -5.40 18.73
CA PRO A 278 -21.96 -6.68 18.66
C PRO A 278 -20.50 -6.51 18.21
N LEU A 279 -19.72 -5.75 18.97
CA LEU A 279 -18.34 -5.36 18.69
C LEU A 279 -17.37 -6.09 19.62
N VAL A 280 -16.33 -6.67 19.01
CA VAL A 280 -15.15 -7.23 19.69
C VAL A 280 -13.94 -6.42 19.26
N LEU A 281 -13.24 -5.81 20.21
CA LEU A 281 -12.10 -4.93 19.98
C LEU A 281 -10.83 -5.57 20.52
N HIS A 282 -9.89 -5.92 19.63
CA HIS A 282 -8.66 -6.62 20.03
C HIS A 282 -7.44 -5.69 20.17
N GLY A 283 -7.52 -4.45 19.71
CA GLY A 283 -6.31 -3.63 19.63
C GLY A 283 -5.33 -4.14 18.58
N TRP A 284 -4.02 -4.03 18.83
CA TRP A 284 -3.00 -4.59 17.95
C TRP A 284 -2.80 -6.07 18.27
N LEU A 285 -2.71 -6.90 17.23
CA LEU A 285 -2.44 -8.34 17.35
C LEU A 285 -1.11 -8.70 16.67
N PRO A 286 -0.34 -9.64 17.22
CA PRO A 286 0.78 -10.27 16.54
C PRO A 286 0.35 -10.92 15.21
N ALA A 287 1.29 -11.10 14.28
CA ALA A 287 1.00 -11.60 12.94
C ALA A 287 0.18 -12.90 12.94
N ALA A 288 0.61 -13.93 13.69
CA ALA A 288 -0.09 -15.22 13.74
C ALA A 288 -1.54 -15.12 14.26
N GLU A 289 -1.78 -14.28 15.27
CA GLU A 289 -3.14 -14.07 15.81
C GLU A 289 -4.00 -13.27 14.82
N ARG A 290 -3.43 -12.24 14.18
CA ARG A 290 -4.08 -11.47 13.13
C ARG A 290 -4.46 -12.36 11.95
N ASP A 291 -3.57 -13.22 11.51
CA ASP A 291 -3.77 -14.14 10.40
C ASP A 291 -4.93 -15.12 10.69
N ALA A 292 -5.02 -15.62 11.92
CA ALA A 292 -6.14 -16.44 12.36
C ALA A 292 -7.49 -15.68 12.28
N THR A 293 -7.48 -14.34 12.47
CA THR A 293 -8.72 -13.55 12.30
C THR A 293 -9.15 -13.44 10.85
N TYR A 294 -8.21 -13.32 9.92
CA TYR A 294 -8.55 -13.35 8.48
C TYR A 294 -9.15 -14.69 8.07
N ALA A 295 -8.49 -15.80 8.44
CA ALA A 295 -8.89 -17.14 8.03
C ALA A 295 -10.36 -17.46 8.34
N ARG A 296 -10.89 -16.96 9.45
CA ARG A 296 -12.24 -17.24 9.96
C ARG A 296 -13.25 -16.12 9.74
N ALA A 297 -12.85 -14.99 9.18
CA ALA A 297 -13.80 -13.90 8.91
C ALA A 297 -14.80 -14.28 7.82
N ARG A 298 -16.05 -13.84 7.92
CA ARG A 298 -17.05 -13.92 6.86
C ARG A 298 -16.67 -13.04 5.69
N ALA A 299 -16.28 -11.80 5.99
CA ALA A 299 -15.68 -10.86 5.05
C ALA A 299 -14.81 -9.84 5.79
N LEU A 300 -13.82 -9.29 5.08
CA LEU A 300 -13.11 -8.09 5.51
C LEU A 300 -13.91 -6.85 5.14
N LEU A 301 -14.11 -5.94 6.10
CA LEU A 301 -14.75 -4.64 5.90
C LEU A 301 -13.70 -3.55 5.68
N LEU A 302 -13.79 -2.83 4.58
CA LEU A 302 -12.95 -1.67 4.25
C LEU A 302 -13.83 -0.45 3.97
N PRO A 303 -14.45 0.17 5.00
CA PRO A 303 -15.43 1.24 4.85
C PRO A 303 -14.79 2.62 4.70
N SER A 304 -13.62 2.72 4.09
CA SER A 304 -12.83 3.95 4.00
C SER A 304 -13.55 5.05 3.23
N ILE A 305 -13.56 6.27 3.81
CA ILE A 305 -14.17 7.46 3.20
C ILE A 305 -13.18 8.30 2.40
N TRP A 306 -11.91 7.89 2.35
CA TRP A 306 -10.86 8.52 1.57
C TRP A 306 -10.44 7.63 0.40
N TYR A 307 -9.61 8.18 -0.50
CA TYR A 307 -9.02 7.39 -1.58
C TYR A 307 -7.98 6.42 -1.02
N GLU A 308 -8.36 5.16 -0.84
CA GLU A 308 -7.38 4.09 -0.62
C GLU A 308 -6.57 3.89 -1.89
N ASN A 309 -5.30 3.55 -1.70
CA ASN A 309 -4.44 3.21 -2.83
C ASN A 309 -4.48 1.70 -3.10
N ALA A 310 -3.86 0.92 -2.24
CA ALA A 310 -3.86 -0.55 -2.32
C ALA A 310 -3.52 -1.11 -0.93
N PRO A 311 -4.50 -1.16 -0.01
CA PRO A 311 -4.24 -1.53 1.38
C PRO A 311 -3.83 -3.00 1.49
N LEU A 312 -2.68 -3.28 2.11
CA LEU A 312 -2.13 -4.64 2.25
C LEU A 312 -3.08 -5.60 2.94
N VAL A 313 -3.89 -5.11 3.89
CA VAL A 313 -4.89 -5.90 4.60
C VAL A 313 -5.92 -6.57 3.66
N ALA A 314 -6.16 -5.99 2.47
CA ALA A 314 -6.99 -6.59 1.46
C ALA A 314 -6.32 -7.84 0.86
N PHE A 315 -5.05 -7.75 0.52
CA PHE A 315 -4.29 -8.88 -0.05
C PHE A 315 -4.00 -9.95 1.00
N GLU A 316 -3.79 -9.55 2.25
CA GLU A 316 -3.72 -10.47 3.40
C GLU A 316 -5.03 -11.26 3.55
N ALA A 317 -6.18 -10.60 3.43
CA ALA A 317 -7.49 -11.28 3.46
C ALA A 317 -7.67 -12.24 2.28
N LEU A 318 -7.35 -11.80 1.05
CA LEU A 318 -7.43 -12.64 -0.14
C LEU A 318 -6.51 -13.87 -0.04
N ALA A 319 -5.34 -13.75 0.59
CA ALA A 319 -4.43 -14.88 0.83
C ALA A 319 -5.08 -15.98 1.70
N TRP A 320 -5.96 -15.61 2.61
CA TRP A 320 -6.78 -16.53 3.40
C TRP A 320 -8.09 -16.94 2.71
N GLY A 321 -8.33 -16.48 1.49
CA GLY A 321 -9.59 -16.70 0.78
C GLY A 321 -10.75 -15.95 1.44
N THR A 322 -10.49 -14.85 2.12
CA THR A 322 -11.54 -14.07 2.79
C THR A 322 -12.07 -13.00 1.85
N PRO A 323 -13.38 -13.03 1.51
CA PRO A 323 -14.01 -12.02 0.67
C PRO A 323 -13.96 -10.62 1.30
N ILE A 324 -14.16 -9.59 0.48
CA ILE A 324 -14.01 -8.20 0.91
C ILE A 324 -15.28 -7.41 0.63
N LEU A 325 -15.77 -6.67 1.62
CA LEU A 325 -16.75 -5.62 1.46
C LEU A 325 -16.04 -4.26 1.56
N ALA A 326 -15.87 -3.61 0.43
CA ALA A 326 -15.03 -2.41 0.31
C ALA A 326 -15.80 -1.21 -0.22
N SER A 327 -15.44 -0.02 0.25
CA SER A 327 -16.00 1.22 -0.27
C SER A 327 -15.77 1.38 -1.78
N GLU A 328 -16.70 2.06 -2.43
CA GLU A 328 -16.61 2.42 -3.85
C GLU A 328 -15.61 3.54 -4.16
N THR A 329 -14.63 3.79 -3.29
CA THR A 329 -13.71 4.93 -3.38
C THR A 329 -12.25 4.50 -3.64
N GLY A 330 -11.53 5.31 -4.43
CA GLY A 330 -10.12 5.09 -4.73
C GLY A 330 -9.91 3.78 -5.49
N ALA A 331 -8.88 3.04 -5.12
CA ALA A 331 -8.52 1.77 -5.75
C ALA A 331 -9.27 0.55 -5.17
N LEU A 332 -10.13 0.71 -4.19
CA LEU A 332 -10.81 -0.43 -3.55
C LEU A 332 -11.64 -1.26 -4.52
N PRO A 333 -12.40 -0.68 -5.48
CA PRO A 333 -13.13 -1.47 -6.47
C PRO A 333 -12.23 -2.35 -7.36
N GLU A 334 -11.00 -1.93 -7.64
CA GLU A 334 -10.06 -2.69 -8.47
C GLU A 334 -9.68 -4.02 -7.80
N ILE A 335 -9.51 -4.02 -6.46
CA ILE A 335 -9.13 -5.20 -5.68
C ILE A 335 -10.21 -6.30 -5.70
N LEU A 336 -11.46 -5.91 -5.98
CA LEU A 336 -12.58 -6.87 -6.01
C LEU A 336 -12.66 -7.66 -7.31
N HIS A 337 -11.82 -7.39 -8.30
CA HIS A 337 -11.77 -8.09 -9.59
C HIS A 337 -13.17 -8.29 -10.21
N GLY A 338 -13.91 -7.17 -10.41
CA GLY A 338 -15.25 -7.21 -10.99
C GLY A 338 -16.32 -7.87 -10.10
N GLY A 339 -16.07 -7.95 -8.80
CA GLY A 339 -16.99 -8.58 -7.83
C GLY A 339 -16.70 -10.05 -7.55
N MET A 340 -15.63 -10.61 -8.12
CA MET A 340 -15.23 -12.01 -7.89
C MET A 340 -14.82 -12.25 -6.42
N CYS A 341 -14.17 -11.27 -5.79
CA CYS A 341 -13.61 -11.40 -4.43
C CYS A 341 -14.42 -10.67 -3.37
N GLY A 342 -15.61 -10.15 -3.68
CA GLY A 342 -16.39 -9.36 -2.74
C GLY A 342 -17.37 -8.42 -3.42
N ARG A 343 -17.81 -7.40 -2.67
CA ARG A 343 -18.77 -6.40 -3.16
C ARG A 343 -18.35 -5.00 -2.74
N THR A 344 -18.70 -4.03 -3.57
CA THR A 344 -18.62 -2.62 -3.19
C THR A 344 -19.75 -2.24 -2.25
N ILE A 345 -19.46 -1.35 -1.32
CA ILE A 345 -20.39 -0.76 -0.37
C ILE A 345 -20.28 0.78 -0.37
N ARG A 346 -21.34 1.48 -0.06
CA ARG A 346 -21.23 2.90 0.27
C ARG A 346 -20.60 3.06 1.66
N PRO A 347 -19.68 4.01 1.84
CA PRO A 347 -19.02 4.23 3.13
C PRO A 347 -19.90 5.03 4.11
N THR A 348 -21.10 4.54 4.35
CA THR A 348 -22.06 5.05 5.35
C THR A 348 -22.56 3.87 6.17
N ALA A 349 -23.15 4.13 7.35
CA ALA A 349 -23.68 3.06 8.20
C ALA A 349 -24.74 2.24 7.46
N GLU A 350 -25.67 2.90 6.77
CA GLU A 350 -26.73 2.26 5.98
C GLU A 350 -26.14 1.47 4.79
N GLY A 351 -25.11 2.01 4.13
CA GLY A 351 -24.45 1.36 3.02
C GLY A 351 -23.65 0.11 3.45
N ILE A 352 -23.04 0.13 4.63
CA ILE A 352 -22.38 -1.05 5.23
C ILE A 352 -23.42 -2.13 5.52
N LEU A 353 -24.55 -1.77 6.17
CA LEU A 353 -25.62 -2.72 6.52
C LEU A 353 -26.26 -3.31 5.28
N ALA A 354 -26.64 -2.49 4.30
CA ALA A 354 -27.20 -2.96 3.03
C ALA A 354 -26.22 -3.88 2.27
N GLY A 355 -24.92 -3.58 2.33
CA GLY A 355 -23.87 -4.43 1.76
C GLY A 355 -23.77 -5.78 2.46
N ILE A 356 -23.88 -5.81 3.77
CA ILE A 356 -23.90 -7.03 4.58
C ILE A 356 -25.14 -7.86 4.25
N ASP A 357 -26.34 -7.25 4.25
CA ASP A 357 -27.60 -7.94 3.95
C ASP A 357 -27.57 -8.60 2.56
N ARG A 358 -27.06 -7.87 1.56
CA ARG A 358 -26.89 -8.41 0.21
C ARG A 358 -25.87 -9.54 0.17
N PHE A 359 -24.73 -9.38 0.88
CA PHE A 359 -23.68 -10.39 0.95
C PHE A 359 -24.18 -11.69 1.56
N GLU A 360 -25.01 -11.64 2.59
CA GLU A 360 -25.63 -12.81 3.22
C GLU A 360 -26.72 -13.42 2.34
N ALA A 361 -27.56 -12.59 1.71
CA ALA A 361 -28.64 -13.08 0.82
C ALA A 361 -28.09 -13.85 -0.40
N GLU A 362 -26.89 -13.48 -0.88
CA GLU A 362 -26.22 -14.15 -1.99
C GLU A 362 -25.30 -15.31 -1.52
N ASP A 363 -25.24 -15.64 -0.23
CA ASP A 363 -24.33 -16.62 0.41
C ASP A 363 -22.84 -16.46 -0.01
N LEU A 364 -22.39 -15.22 -0.14
CA LEU A 364 -21.05 -14.93 -0.64
C LEU A 364 -19.95 -15.31 0.35
N ALA A 365 -20.27 -15.42 1.63
CA ALA A 365 -19.32 -15.84 2.65
C ALA A 365 -18.74 -17.24 2.36
N HIS A 366 -19.49 -18.13 1.76
CA HIS A 366 -19.04 -19.45 1.31
C HIS A 366 -18.63 -19.43 -0.16
N GLY A 367 -19.46 -18.87 -1.04
CA GLY A 367 -19.29 -18.91 -2.49
C GLY A 367 -18.02 -18.22 -2.98
N GLN A 368 -17.64 -17.09 -2.36
CA GLN A 368 -16.49 -16.29 -2.83
C GLN A 368 -15.14 -16.63 -2.20
N ARG A 369 -15.06 -17.48 -1.19
CA ARG A 369 -13.76 -17.80 -0.55
C ARG A 369 -12.76 -18.40 -1.52
N ARG A 370 -13.19 -19.37 -2.31
CA ARG A 370 -12.34 -19.99 -3.34
C ARG A 370 -11.92 -18.97 -4.40
N ALA A 371 -12.83 -18.13 -4.85
CA ALA A 371 -12.55 -17.08 -5.83
C ALA A 371 -11.59 -16.02 -5.28
N ALA A 372 -11.73 -15.61 -4.01
CA ALA A 372 -10.83 -14.72 -3.32
C ALA A 372 -9.40 -15.30 -3.24
N ARG A 373 -9.28 -16.59 -2.89
CA ARG A 373 -7.99 -17.28 -2.87
C ARG A 373 -7.36 -17.37 -4.27
N MET A 374 -8.14 -17.73 -5.28
CA MET A 374 -7.68 -17.77 -6.67
C MET A 374 -7.19 -16.40 -7.15
N ALA A 375 -7.90 -15.33 -6.81
CA ALA A 375 -7.45 -13.97 -7.15
C ALA A 375 -6.11 -13.62 -6.49
N TYR A 376 -5.91 -14.01 -5.22
CA TYR A 376 -4.62 -13.87 -4.58
C TYR A 376 -3.51 -14.63 -5.33
N GLU A 377 -3.72 -15.90 -5.62
CA GLU A 377 -2.74 -16.75 -6.31
C GLU A 377 -2.40 -16.23 -7.71
N THR A 378 -3.41 -15.71 -8.40
CA THR A 378 -3.25 -15.22 -9.79
C THR A 378 -2.61 -13.84 -9.88
N TYR A 379 -2.91 -12.93 -8.93
CA TYR A 379 -2.57 -11.51 -9.08
C TYR A 379 -1.74 -10.94 -7.93
N HIS A 380 -1.83 -11.50 -6.72
CA HIS A 380 -1.35 -10.86 -5.49
C HIS A 380 -0.36 -11.71 -4.69
N SER A 381 0.09 -12.84 -5.23
CA SER A 381 1.13 -13.66 -4.61
C SER A 381 2.52 -13.04 -4.83
N PRO A 382 3.50 -13.30 -3.93
CA PRO A 382 4.87 -12.83 -4.11
C PRO A 382 5.47 -13.26 -5.45
N ALA A 383 5.19 -14.49 -5.90
CA ALA A 383 5.69 -15.01 -7.17
C ALA A 383 5.19 -14.18 -8.37
N LYS A 384 3.90 -13.82 -8.37
CA LYS A 384 3.31 -13.00 -9.44
C LYS A 384 3.81 -11.58 -9.43
N TYR A 385 3.95 -10.98 -8.24
CA TYR A 385 4.55 -9.66 -8.14
C TYR A 385 5.98 -9.63 -8.68
N LEU A 386 6.82 -10.60 -8.28
CA LEU A 386 8.20 -10.69 -8.74
C LEU A 386 8.29 -10.94 -10.25
N GLU A 387 7.41 -11.77 -10.81
CA GLU A 387 7.34 -11.98 -12.26
C GLU A 387 7.13 -10.66 -13.02
N HIS A 388 6.18 -9.83 -12.60
CA HIS A 388 5.93 -8.52 -13.21
C HIS A 388 7.07 -7.53 -12.94
N TYR A 389 7.62 -7.56 -11.74
CA TYR A 389 8.69 -6.66 -11.32
C TYR A 389 9.99 -6.91 -12.10
N GLU A 390 10.38 -8.17 -12.26
CA GLU A 390 11.57 -8.57 -13.00
C GLU A 390 11.43 -8.25 -14.49
N ARG A 391 10.27 -8.53 -15.09
CA ARG A 391 9.97 -8.13 -16.48
C ARG A 391 10.05 -6.61 -16.67
N LEU A 392 9.58 -5.84 -15.68
CA LEU A 392 9.69 -4.38 -15.74
C LEU A 392 11.15 -3.92 -15.70
N ILE A 393 11.99 -4.54 -14.88
CA ILE A 393 13.42 -4.26 -14.82
C ILE A 393 14.07 -4.55 -16.19
N GLU A 394 13.84 -5.72 -16.76
CA GLU A 394 14.39 -6.13 -18.06
C GLU A 394 13.98 -5.15 -19.18
N ALA A 395 12.69 -4.89 -19.32
CA ALA A 395 12.15 -3.96 -20.31
C ALA A 395 12.68 -2.52 -20.14
N THR A 396 12.93 -2.10 -18.89
CA THR A 396 13.45 -0.75 -18.62
C THR A 396 14.94 -0.66 -18.93
N TRP A 397 15.74 -1.72 -18.71
CA TRP A 397 17.12 -1.78 -19.15
C TRP A 397 17.28 -1.79 -20.67
N GLU A 398 16.48 -2.61 -21.37
CA GLU A 398 16.46 -2.62 -22.84
C GLU A 398 16.19 -1.23 -23.39
N ARG A 399 15.20 -0.52 -22.85
CA ARG A 399 14.90 0.86 -23.21
C ARG A 399 16.05 1.81 -22.88
N LYS A 400 16.68 1.69 -21.71
CA LYS A 400 17.81 2.55 -21.30
C LYS A 400 19.03 2.32 -22.20
N GLY A 401 19.27 1.07 -22.60
CA GLY A 401 20.30 0.70 -23.58
C GLY A 401 19.96 1.16 -25.01
N ALA A 402 18.69 1.07 -25.40
CA ALA A 402 18.18 1.51 -26.70
C ALA A 402 17.88 3.01 -26.79
N SER A 403 17.97 3.74 -25.69
CA SER A 403 17.49 5.14 -25.52
C SER A 403 18.21 6.18 -26.38
N GLN A 404 18.96 5.74 -27.40
CA GLN A 404 19.32 6.60 -28.50
C GLN A 404 18.31 6.52 -29.67
N THR A 405 17.26 5.64 -29.65
CA THR A 405 16.44 5.34 -30.85
C THR A 405 14.92 5.12 -30.69
N VAL A 406 14.28 5.06 -29.49
CA VAL A 406 12.85 4.68 -29.39
C VAL A 406 11.98 5.67 -28.58
N PRO A 407 10.77 6.08 -29.09
CA PRO A 407 9.85 6.99 -28.41
C PRO A 407 9.07 6.36 -27.22
N SER A 408 8.73 7.18 -26.23
CA SER A 408 8.05 6.84 -24.96
C SER A 408 6.62 6.26 -25.08
N SER A 409 6.04 6.18 -26.28
CA SER A 409 4.68 5.69 -26.53
C SER A 409 4.51 4.16 -26.39
N GLU A 410 5.53 3.38 -26.65
CA GLU A 410 5.41 1.90 -26.67
C GLU A 410 5.28 1.25 -25.28
N LEU A 411 5.85 1.84 -24.21
CA LEU A 411 5.69 1.30 -22.85
C LEU A 411 4.30 1.54 -22.25
N SER A 412 3.60 2.60 -22.69
CA SER A 412 2.20 2.79 -22.31
C SER A 412 1.30 1.70 -22.92
N GLU A 413 1.65 1.20 -24.11
CA GLU A 413 0.94 0.11 -24.77
C GLU A 413 1.22 -1.27 -24.13
N MET A 414 2.42 -1.52 -23.60
CA MET A 414 2.71 -2.74 -22.83
C MET A 414 1.89 -2.79 -21.53
N SER A 415 1.70 -1.67 -20.86
CA SER A 415 0.79 -1.54 -19.69
C SER A 415 -0.67 -1.84 -20.07
N VAL A 416 -1.13 -1.37 -21.24
CA VAL A 416 -2.49 -1.59 -21.74
C VAL A 416 -2.70 -3.05 -22.20
N ARG A 417 -1.71 -3.69 -22.82
CA ARG A 417 -1.80 -5.10 -23.25
C ARG A 417 -1.84 -6.05 -22.05
N SER A 418 -1.04 -5.82 -21.00
CA SER A 418 -1.12 -6.63 -19.77
C SER A 418 -2.43 -6.43 -19.01
N ALA A 419 -2.98 -5.21 -18.97
CA ALA A 419 -4.28 -4.92 -18.35
C ALA A 419 -5.46 -5.50 -19.16
N GLY A 420 -5.36 -5.56 -20.49
CA GLY A 420 -6.40 -6.11 -21.36
C GLY A 420 -6.46 -7.65 -21.34
N GLU A 421 -5.35 -8.32 -21.13
CA GLU A 421 -5.29 -9.79 -21.06
C GLU A 421 -5.55 -10.32 -19.65
N THR A 422 -5.18 -9.58 -18.59
CA THR A 422 -5.39 -10.00 -17.20
C THR A 422 -6.79 -9.74 -16.67
N ASN A 423 -7.60 -8.90 -17.32
CA ASN A 423 -8.99 -8.60 -16.91
C ASN A 423 -10.05 -9.44 -17.63
N ARG A 424 -9.70 -10.37 -18.48
CA ARG A 424 -10.68 -11.35 -19.02
C ARG A 424 -10.81 -12.50 -18.03
N ILE A 425 -11.93 -12.51 -17.30
CA ILE A 425 -12.40 -13.66 -16.53
C ILE A 425 -12.43 -14.85 -17.50
N PRO A 426 -11.78 -16.00 -17.19
CA PRO A 426 -11.93 -17.19 -18.01
C PRO A 426 -13.42 -17.51 -18.18
N PRO A 427 -13.89 -17.84 -19.38
CA PRO A 427 -15.34 -18.01 -19.66
C PRO A 427 -16.01 -19.09 -18.81
N ASP A 428 -15.26 -20.00 -18.22
CA ASP A 428 -15.77 -21.12 -17.41
C ASP A 428 -16.27 -20.71 -16.01
N PHE A 429 -16.14 -19.43 -15.62
CA PHE A 429 -16.57 -18.92 -14.30
C PHE A 429 -17.75 -17.95 -14.34
N LEU A 430 -18.28 -17.64 -15.51
CA LEU A 430 -19.59 -17.01 -15.63
C LEU A 430 -20.62 -18.13 -15.45
N GLY A 431 -21.16 -18.25 -14.23
CA GLY A 431 -22.31 -19.13 -13.98
C GLY A 431 -23.39 -18.87 -15.01
N PRO A 432 -24.27 -19.86 -15.27
CA PRO A 432 -25.27 -19.76 -16.33
C PRO A 432 -26.05 -18.47 -16.16
N SER A 433 -26.07 -17.66 -17.22
CA SER A 433 -26.94 -16.48 -17.33
C SER A 433 -28.36 -16.90 -17.02
N ALA A 434 -28.89 -16.41 -15.90
CA ALA A 434 -30.29 -16.52 -15.59
C ALA A 434 -31.12 -15.77 -16.65
N PRO A 435 -32.31 -16.28 -17.04
CA PRO A 435 -33.14 -15.75 -18.10
C PRO A 435 -33.68 -14.35 -17.80
#